data_0f2a78855ae377241fa259c769e98b07
#
_entry.id   0f2a78855ae377241fa259c769e98b07
#
_cell.length_a   1.000
_cell.length_b   1.000
_cell.length_c   1.000
_cell.angle_alpha   90.00
_cell.angle_beta   90.00
_cell.angle_gamma   90.00
#
_symmetry.space_group_name_H-M   'P 1'
#
loop_
_entity.id
_entity.type
_entity.pdbx_description
1 polymer ?
#
loop_
_entity_poly.entity_id
_entity_poly.type
_entity_poly.pdbx_seq_one_letter_code
_entity_poly.pdbx_strand_id
1 'polypeptide(L)'
;MSTVDFSQLPEPNLIQELDYESIFNERKEKFIALYPATEQNQWRTILTRESDPVVKVLQENAYLELLYRNKCNADARSLLLAYAEGSDLDHLALTEYGLIRLIVTPADNSVVPPSPAIYESDERLRERCLLSFDGMNTAGSANAYRYFALSADGRVDGIKVRSEQDSPYLLDVVITQVDSVNGQASEELVSIVQAALDPDHVRPICDRPTVKSSLATNYQIEAVLYV
;
A
#
# COMPACT_ATOMS: atom_id res chain seq x y z
N MET A 1 4.03 14.74 12.29
CA MET A 1 2.60 14.37 12.13
C MET A 1 2.59 13.02 11.47
N SER A 2 1.74 12.12 11.92
CA SER A 2 1.65 10.79 11.33
C SER A 2 1.09 10.88 9.91
N THR A 3 1.68 10.16 8.98
CA THR A 3 1.03 9.71 7.77
C THR A 3 -0.35 9.14 8.13
N VAL A 4 -1.34 9.32 7.27
CA VAL A 4 -2.68 8.79 7.49
C VAL A 4 -2.58 7.29 7.78
N ASP A 5 -3.12 6.88 8.94
CA ASP A 5 -3.17 5.47 9.31
C ASP A 5 -4.40 4.83 8.67
N PHE A 6 -4.19 4.12 7.58
CA PHE A 6 -5.28 3.44 6.85
C PHE A 6 -5.94 2.32 7.64
N SER A 7 -5.28 1.78 8.68
CA SER A 7 -5.88 0.73 9.51
C SER A 7 -7.11 1.20 10.31
N GLN A 8 -7.26 2.51 10.48
CA GLN A 8 -8.39 3.12 11.17
C GLN A 8 -9.56 3.47 10.25
N LEU A 9 -9.40 3.30 8.93
CA LEU A 9 -10.48 3.55 8.00
C LEU A 9 -11.47 2.39 8.02
N PRO A 10 -12.79 2.66 8.12
CA PRO A 10 -13.79 1.62 7.96
C PRO A 10 -13.73 1.04 6.53
N GLU A 11 -14.02 -0.24 6.40
CA GLU A 11 -14.15 -0.84 5.06
C GLU A 11 -15.21 -0.11 4.24
N PRO A 12 -14.98 0.12 2.93
CA PRO A 12 -15.96 0.79 2.08
C PRO A 12 -17.25 -0.03 1.98
N ASN A 13 -18.39 0.64 2.02
CA ASN A 13 -19.72 0.01 1.86
C ASN A 13 -19.94 -0.68 0.51
N LEU A 14 -19.00 -0.59 -0.42
CA LEU A 14 -19.02 -1.27 -1.73
C LEU A 14 -18.66 -2.76 -1.62
N ILE A 15 -18.08 -3.20 -0.49
CA ILE A 15 -17.70 -4.60 -0.28
C ILE A 15 -18.96 -5.40 0.04
N GLN A 16 -19.26 -6.38 -0.81
CA GLN A 16 -20.39 -7.30 -0.63
C GLN A 16 -19.97 -8.43 0.31
N GLU A 17 -20.88 -8.82 1.20
CA GLU A 17 -20.67 -9.98 2.05
C GLU A 17 -20.56 -11.27 1.23
N LEU A 18 -19.54 -12.10 1.56
CA LEU A 18 -19.23 -13.36 0.88
C LEU A 18 -19.65 -14.53 1.76
N ASP A 19 -20.94 -14.82 1.82
CA ASP A 19 -21.48 -16.01 2.47
C ASP A 19 -22.16 -16.92 1.45
N TYR A 20 -21.54 -18.09 1.20
CA TYR A 20 -22.03 -19.08 0.27
C TYR A 20 -23.42 -19.59 0.64
N GLU A 21 -23.65 -19.88 1.92
CA GLU A 21 -24.93 -20.46 2.39
C GLU A 21 -26.09 -19.46 2.22
N SER A 22 -25.82 -18.20 2.49
CA SER A 22 -26.78 -17.11 2.28
C SER A 22 -27.15 -16.98 0.79
N ILE A 23 -26.14 -16.93 -0.10
CA ILE A 23 -26.34 -16.85 -1.54
C ILE A 23 -27.12 -18.08 -2.05
N PHE A 24 -26.76 -19.28 -1.60
CA PHE A 24 -27.41 -20.51 -2.01
C PHE A 24 -28.88 -20.56 -1.56
N ASN A 25 -29.17 -20.16 -0.33
CA ASN A 25 -30.55 -20.10 0.16
C ASN A 25 -31.37 -19.04 -0.58
N GLU A 26 -30.80 -17.88 -0.86
CA GLU A 26 -31.45 -16.85 -1.69
C GLU A 26 -31.76 -17.38 -3.09
N ARG A 27 -30.86 -18.13 -3.72
CA ARG A 27 -31.07 -18.78 -5.01
C ARG A 27 -32.21 -19.81 -4.98
N LYS A 28 -32.30 -20.63 -3.92
CA LYS A 28 -33.39 -21.56 -3.72
C LYS A 28 -34.75 -20.84 -3.64
N GLU A 29 -34.83 -19.78 -2.83
CA GLU A 29 -36.05 -19.03 -2.65
C GLU A 29 -36.47 -18.33 -3.97
N LYS A 30 -35.52 -17.73 -4.69
CA LYS A 30 -35.79 -17.14 -6.03
C LYS A 30 -36.29 -18.19 -7.03
N PHE A 31 -35.71 -19.39 -7.03
CA PHE A 31 -36.14 -20.50 -7.87
C PHE A 31 -37.58 -20.92 -7.54
N ILE A 32 -37.90 -21.10 -6.25
CA ILE A 32 -39.24 -21.43 -5.79
C ILE A 32 -40.28 -20.38 -6.20
N ALA A 33 -39.92 -19.11 -6.09
CA ALA A 33 -40.79 -17.99 -6.45
C ALA A 33 -41.19 -17.94 -7.94
N LEU A 34 -40.46 -18.64 -8.81
CA LEU A 34 -40.80 -18.75 -10.23
C LEU A 34 -42.05 -19.65 -10.48
N TYR A 35 -42.43 -20.46 -9.47
CA TYR A 35 -43.57 -21.39 -9.59
C TYR A 35 -44.83 -20.82 -8.94
N PRO A 36 -46.02 -21.26 -9.40
CA PRO A 36 -47.31 -20.90 -8.77
C PRO A 36 -47.33 -21.29 -7.28
N ALA A 37 -48.03 -20.53 -6.47
CA ALA A 37 -48.10 -20.76 -5.01
C ALA A 37 -48.52 -22.18 -4.61
N THR A 38 -49.35 -22.84 -5.44
CA THR A 38 -49.80 -24.22 -5.25
C THR A 38 -48.68 -25.26 -5.35
N GLU A 39 -47.59 -24.96 -6.07
CA GLU A 39 -46.47 -25.87 -6.32
C GLU A 39 -45.24 -25.57 -5.45
N GLN A 40 -45.14 -24.39 -4.85
CA GLN A 40 -44.00 -23.95 -4.11
C GLN A 40 -43.61 -24.88 -2.95
N ASN A 41 -44.57 -25.43 -2.22
CA ASN A 41 -44.32 -26.36 -1.13
C ASN A 41 -43.71 -27.69 -1.60
N GLN A 42 -44.11 -28.17 -2.79
CA GLN A 42 -43.49 -29.34 -3.40
C GLN A 42 -42.02 -29.05 -3.75
N TRP A 43 -41.74 -27.92 -4.35
CA TRP A 43 -40.37 -27.52 -4.68
C TRP A 43 -39.52 -27.33 -3.43
N ARG A 44 -40.01 -26.74 -2.34
CA ARG A 44 -39.31 -26.67 -1.05
C ARG A 44 -38.86 -28.06 -0.57
N THR A 45 -39.73 -29.08 -0.69
CA THR A 45 -39.41 -30.47 -0.31
C THR A 45 -38.38 -31.09 -1.25
N ILE A 46 -38.43 -30.83 -2.56
CA ILE A 46 -37.47 -31.35 -3.53
C ILE A 46 -36.08 -30.77 -3.26
N LEU A 47 -36.00 -29.46 -3.04
CA LEU A 47 -34.74 -28.75 -2.83
C LEU A 47 -34.05 -29.03 -1.49
N THR A 48 -34.64 -29.87 -0.62
CA THR A 48 -33.93 -30.42 0.57
C THR A 48 -33.01 -31.60 0.21
N ARG A 49 -33.17 -32.17 -1.01
CA ARG A 49 -32.39 -33.34 -1.42
C ARG A 49 -31.09 -32.89 -2.09
N GLU A 50 -29.97 -33.02 -1.45
CA GLU A 50 -28.66 -32.61 -2.01
C GLU A 50 -28.26 -33.33 -3.30
N SER A 51 -28.81 -34.53 -3.55
CA SER A 51 -28.54 -35.31 -4.76
C SER A 51 -29.37 -34.91 -5.96
N ASP A 52 -30.36 -34.03 -5.80
CA ASP A 52 -31.21 -33.57 -6.89
C ASP A 52 -30.40 -32.75 -7.90
N PRO A 53 -30.52 -33.01 -9.21
CA PRO A 53 -29.82 -32.27 -10.26
C PRO A 53 -30.07 -30.76 -10.21
N VAL A 54 -31.30 -30.34 -9.87
CA VAL A 54 -31.63 -28.91 -9.74
C VAL A 54 -30.84 -28.27 -8.58
N VAL A 55 -30.70 -28.99 -7.47
CA VAL A 55 -29.91 -28.51 -6.32
C VAL A 55 -28.44 -28.36 -6.71
N LYS A 56 -27.88 -29.29 -7.50
CA LYS A 56 -26.51 -29.18 -8.01
C LYS A 56 -26.30 -27.95 -8.90
N VAL A 57 -27.25 -27.65 -9.78
CA VAL A 57 -27.21 -26.46 -10.62
C VAL A 57 -27.31 -25.18 -9.76
N LEU A 58 -28.17 -25.16 -8.72
CA LEU A 58 -28.28 -24.01 -7.82
C LEU A 58 -26.99 -23.82 -6.97
N GLN A 59 -26.35 -24.93 -6.56
CA GLN A 59 -25.06 -24.89 -5.85
C GLN A 59 -23.96 -24.29 -6.73
N GLU A 60 -23.87 -24.74 -7.98
CA GLU A 60 -22.90 -24.19 -8.93
C GLU A 60 -23.15 -22.71 -9.20
N ASN A 61 -24.40 -22.32 -9.44
CA ASN A 61 -24.75 -20.91 -9.61
C ASN A 61 -24.44 -20.05 -8.40
N ALA A 62 -24.66 -20.55 -7.19
CA ALA A 62 -24.31 -19.85 -5.95
C ALA A 62 -22.80 -19.68 -5.83
N TYR A 63 -22.02 -20.70 -6.21
CA TYR A 63 -20.55 -20.62 -6.23
C TYR A 63 -20.03 -19.61 -7.26
N LEU A 64 -20.59 -19.60 -8.46
CA LEU A 64 -20.23 -18.61 -9.48
C LEU A 64 -20.57 -17.17 -9.03
N GLU A 65 -21.70 -16.98 -8.36
CA GLU A 65 -22.05 -15.68 -7.79
C GLU A 65 -21.07 -15.26 -6.69
N LEU A 66 -20.68 -16.19 -5.83
CA LEU A 66 -19.66 -15.94 -4.80
C LEU A 66 -18.33 -15.48 -5.43
N LEU A 67 -17.86 -16.18 -6.47
CA LEU A 67 -16.65 -15.80 -7.20
C LEU A 67 -16.78 -14.42 -7.85
N TYR A 68 -17.94 -14.12 -8.44
CA TYR A 68 -18.19 -12.82 -9.04
C TYR A 68 -18.19 -11.69 -8.00
N ARG A 69 -18.88 -11.89 -6.88
CA ARG A 69 -18.86 -10.92 -5.76
C ARG A 69 -17.47 -10.69 -5.22
N ASN A 70 -16.68 -11.78 -5.06
CA ASN A 70 -15.29 -11.68 -4.63
C ASN A 70 -14.44 -10.87 -5.62
N LYS A 71 -14.63 -11.11 -6.92
CA LYS A 71 -13.96 -10.31 -7.95
C LYS A 71 -14.37 -8.84 -7.89
N CYS A 72 -15.66 -8.53 -7.77
CA CYS A 72 -16.12 -7.14 -7.61
C CYS A 72 -15.53 -6.46 -6.39
N ASN A 73 -15.41 -7.19 -5.27
CA ASN A 73 -14.76 -6.66 -4.06
C ASN A 73 -13.27 -6.37 -4.29
N ALA A 74 -12.56 -7.27 -4.98
CA ALA A 74 -11.15 -7.07 -5.32
C ALA A 74 -10.98 -5.86 -6.26
N ASP A 75 -11.81 -5.77 -7.31
CA ASP A 75 -11.79 -4.65 -8.25
C ASP A 75 -12.11 -3.31 -7.54
N ALA A 76 -13.05 -3.30 -6.58
CA ALA A 76 -13.35 -2.10 -5.80
C ALA A 76 -12.19 -1.69 -4.86
N ARG A 77 -11.49 -2.67 -4.28
CA ARG A 77 -10.31 -2.40 -3.43
C ARG A 77 -9.14 -1.87 -4.25
N SER A 78 -8.93 -2.36 -5.45
CA SER A 78 -7.82 -1.93 -6.31
C SER A 78 -7.90 -0.45 -6.72
N LEU A 79 -9.09 0.16 -6.64
CA LEU A 79 -9.28 1.59 -6.89
C LEU A 79 -8.97 2.50 -5.69
N LEU A 80 -8.68 1.92 -4.54
CA LEU A 80 -8.44 2.67 -3.30
C LEU A 80 -6.97 2.62 -2.93
N LEU A 81 -6.33 3.77 -2.73
CA LEU A 81 -4.91 3.87 -2.38
C LEU A 81 -4.54 3.01 -1.16
N ALA A 82 -5.47 2.82 -0.22
CA ALA A 82 -5.24 2.02 0.98
C ALA A 82 -5.07 0.50 0.69
N TYR A 83 -5.67 0.01 -0.40
CA TYR A 83 -5.76 -1.42 -0.70
C TYR A 83 -5.15 -1.81 -2.05
N ALA A 84 -4.88 -0.84 -2.93
CA ALA A 84 -4.26 -1.08 -4.22
C ALA A 84 -2.87 -1.69 -4.06
N GLU A 85 -2.53 -2.69 -4.88
CA GLU A 85 -1.26 -3.41 -4.84
C GLU A 85 -0.68 -3.59 -6.26
N GLY A 86 0.63 -3.75 -6.36
CA GLY A 86 1.31 -4.05 -7.61
C GLY A 86 0.98 -3.06 -8.73
N SER A 87 0.54 -3.57 -9.88
CA SER A 87 0.22 -2.76 -11.08
C SER A 87 -0.95 -1.80 -10.89
N ASP A 88 -1.92 -2.15 -10.04
CA ASP A 88 -3.07 -1.28 -9.77
C ASP A 88 -2.64 -0.05 -8.97
N LEU A 89 -1.74 -0.26 -7.99
CA LEU A 89 -1.12 0.84 -7.25
C LEU A 89 -0.22 1.71 -8.15
N ASP A 90 0.55 1.10 -9.07
CA ASP A 90 1.39 1.83 -10.02
C ASP A 90 0.53 2.73 -10.92
N HIS A 91 -0.59 2.20 -11.40
CA HIS A 91 -1.52 2.97 -12.23
C HIS A 91 -2.13 4.14 -11.45
N LEU A 92 -2.59 3.89 -10.23
CA LEU A 92 -3.15 4.91 -9.36
C LEU A 92 -2.11 5.99 -9.00
N ALA A 93 -0.88 5.58 -8.67
CA ALA A 93 0.21 6.49 -8.34
C ALA A 93 0.54 7.42 -9.51
N LEU A 94 0.57 6.90 -10.73
CA LEU A 94 0.85 7.71 -11.91
C LEU A 94 -0.32 8.65 -12.27
N THR A 95 -1.55 8.15 -12.27
CA THR A 95 -2.72 8.93 -12.75
C THR A 95 -3.17 9.98 -11.76
N GLU A 96 -3.15 9.71 -10.46
CA GLU A 96 -3.68 10.61 -9.44
C GLU A 96 -2.59 11.48 -8.79
N TYR A 97 -1.36 10.95 -8.69
CA TYR A 97 -0.27 11.60 -7.94
C TYR A 97 0.93 11.98 -8.83
N GLY A 98 0.96 11.56 -10.11
CA GLY A 98 2.07 11.82 -11.02
C GLY A 98 3.37 11.12 -10.61
N LEU A 99 3.29 10.01 -9.85
CA LEU A 99 4.42 9.28 -9.31
C LEU A 99 4.66 7.98 -10.06
N ILE A 100 5.93 7.66 -10.31
CA ILE A 100 6.37 6.39 -10.88
C ILE A 100 7.10 5.62 -9.79
N ARG A 101 6.93 4.29 -9.77
CA ARG A 101 7.67 3.39 -8.87
C ARG A 101 9.16 3.49 -9.13
N LEU A 102 9.93 3.74 -8.07
CA LEU A 102 11.38 3.93 -8.17
C LEU A 102 12.11 2.58 -8.21
N ILE A 103 13.24 2.59 -8.91
CA ILE A 103 14.15 1.44 -8.95
C ILE A 103 15.07 1.54 -7.73
N VAL A 104 15.13 0.47 -6.94
CA VAL A 104 16.07 0.30 -5.82
C VAL A 104 17.40 -0.28 -6.31
N THR A 105 17.31 -1.36 -7.10
CA THR A 105 18.48 -2.00 -7.71
C THR A 105 18.22 -2.16 -9.21
N PRO A 106 19.07 -1.60 -10.08
CA PRO A 106 18.93 -1.79 -11.52
C PRO A 106 19.10 -3.27 -11.93
N ALA A 107 18.50 -3.64 -13.07
CA ALA A 107 18.72 -4.95 -13.66
C ALA A 107 20.20 -5.12 -14.03
N ASP A 108 20.77 -6.28 -13.74
CA ASP A 108 22.13 -6.65 -14.14
C ASP A 108 22.11 -7.84 -15.11
N ASN A 109 22.38 -7.56 -16.37
CA ASN A 109 22.48 -8.55 -17.43
C ASN A 109 23.90 -9.13 -17.59
N SER A 110 24.88 -8.66 -16.80
CA SER A 110 26.26 -9.14 -16.86
C SER A 110 26.49 -10.40 -16.02
N VAL A 111 25.57 -10.69 -15.09
CA VAL A 111 25.63 -11.90 -14.25
C VAL A 111 24.83 -13.05 -14.85
N VAL A 112 25.15 -14.29 -14.44
CA VAL A 112 24.45 -15.50 -14.91
C VAL A 112 23.89 -16.27 -13.72
N PRO A 113 22.54 -16.41 -13.59
CA PRO A 113 21.50 -15.84 -14.46
C PRO A 113 21.38 -14.33 -14.32
N PRO A 114 20.88 -13.61 -15.33
CA PRO A 114 20.64 -12.17 -15.23
C PRO A 114 19.71 -11.83 -14.06
N SER A 115 20.03 -10.79 -13.31
CA SER A 115 19.16 -10.33 -12.21
C SER A 115 18.19 -9.26 -12.69
N PRO A 116 16.86 -9.38 -12.39
CA PRO A 116 15.88 -8.36 -12.73
C PRO A 116 16.07 -7.11 -11.88
N ALA A 117 15.52 -5.98 -12.33
CA ALA A 117 15.45 -4.78 -11.51
C ALA A 117 14.58 -5.02 -10.27
N ILE A 118 15.01 -4.48 -9.14
CA ILE A 118 14.23 -4.45 -7.89
C ILE A 118 13.65 -3.05 -7.74
N TYR A 119 12.35 -2.99 -7.51
CA TYR A 119 11.62 -1.75 -7.32
C TYR A 119 11.26 -1.52 -5.86
N GLU A 120 10.88 -0.29 -5.51
CA GLU A 120 10.35 0.03 -4.18
C GLU A 120 9.08 -0.76 -3.85
N SER A 121 8.84 -1.00 -2.56
CA SER A 121 7.65 -1.74 -2.10
C SER A 121 6.36 -0.93 -2.28
N ASP A 122 5.22 -1.61 -2.23
CA ASP A 122 3.90 -0.98 -2.31
C ASP A 122 3.69 0.02 -1.16
N GLU A 123 4.13 -0.32 0.06
CA GLU A 123 4.02 0.56 1.22
C GLU A 123 4.77 1.86 1.01
N ARG A 124 5.95 1.77 0.40
CA ARG A 124 6.78 2.94 0.16
C ARG A 124 6.23 3.84 -0.94
N LEU A 125 5.77 3.25 -2.06
CA LEU A 125 5.09 4.00 -3.10
C LEU A 125 3.84 4.67 -2.55
N ARG A 126 3.07 3.97 -1.73
CA ARG A 126 1.88 4.50 -1.05
C ARG A 126 2.21 5.65 -0.10
N GLU A 127 3.29 5.55 0.67
CA GLU A 127 3.78 6.66 1.52
C GLU A 127 4.12 7.90 0.67
N ARG A 128 4.80 7.73 -0.46
CA ARG A 128 5.10 8.83 -1.38
C ARG A 128 3.84 9.47 -1.96
N CYS A 129 2.84 8.67 -2.32
CA CYS A 129 1.52 9.17 -2.76
C CYS A 129 0.87 10.05 -1.68
N LEU A 130 0.87 9.60 -0.42
CA LEU A 130 0.31 10.36 0.70
C LEU A 130 1.06 11.68 0.97
N LEU A 131 2.37 11.68 0.80
CA LEU A 131 3.23 12.84 1.02
C LEU A 131 3.26 13.80 -0.18
N SER A 132 2.74 13.41 -1.35
CA SER A 132 2.84 14.21 -2.58
C SER A 132 2.22 15.59 -2.45
N PHE A 133 1.09 15.71 -1.74
CA PHE A 133 0.44 16.99 -1.47
C PHE A 133 1.27 17.91 -0.56
N ASP A 134 2.03 17.34 0.38
CA ASP A 134 2.98 18.11 1.20
C ASP A 134 4.12 18.67 0.35
N GLY A 135 4.52 17.95 -0.71
CA GLY A 135 5.53 18.40 -1.67
C GLY A 135 5.14 19.59 -2.53
N MET A 136 3.83 19.91 -2.62
CA MET A 136 3.36 21.12 -3.30
C MET A 136 3.58 22.40 -2.48
N ASN A 137 3.95 22.25 -1.21
CA ASN A 137 4.09 23.37 -0.28
C ASN A 137 5.57 23.71 -0.06
N THR A 138 5.97 24.91 -0.46
CA THR A 138 7.32 25.45 -0.26
C THR A 138 7.56 26.07 1.13
N ALA A 139 6.64 25.85 2.08
CA ALA A 139 6.76 26.40 3.45
C ALA A 139 7.75 25.62 4.35
N GLY A 140 8.41 24.59 3.84
CA GLY A 140 9.45 23.86 4.60
C GLY A 140 8.88 22.92 5.67
N SER A 141 7.72 22.32 5.43
CA SER A 141 7.18 21.31 6.35
C SER A 141 8.09 20.07 6.39
N ALA A 142 8.16 19.40 7.54
CA ALA A 142 8.93 18.16 7.66
C ALA A 142 8.47 17.08 6.66
N ASN A 143 7.17 17.05 6.33
CA ASN A 143 6.62 16.13 5.34
C ASN A 143 7.04 16.47 3.91
N ALA A 144 7.15 17.77 3.57
CA ALA A 144 7.67 18.19 2.26
C ALA A 144 9.12 17.69 2.07
N TYR A 145 9.99 17.88 3.06
CA TYR A 145 11.34 17.36 3.03
C TYR A 145 11.37 15.82 2.93
N ARG A 146 10.47 15.13 3.65
CA ARG A 146 10.32 13.67 3.54
C ARG A 146 9.94 13.25 2.13
N TYR A 147 8.95 13.90 1.54
CA TYR A 147 8.51 13.62 0.17
C TYR A 147 9.65 13.74 -0.83
N PHE A 148 10.36 14.88 -0.83
CA PHE A 148 11.44 15.12 -1.79
C PHE A 148 12.60 14.16 -1.59
N ALA A 149 12.98 13.86 -0.35
CA ALA A 149 14.07 12.95 -0.08
C ALA A 149 13.71 11.48 -0.43
N LEU A 150 12.47 11.01 -0.13
CA LEU A 150 11.97 9.69 -0.56
C LEU A 150 11.86 9.58 -2.09
N SER A 151 11.59 10.70 -2.76
CA SER A 151 11.43 10.74 -4.23
C SER A 151 12.75 10.92 -4.97
N ALA A 152 13.84 11.24 -4.27
CA ALA A 152 15.15 11.44 -4.86
C ALA A 152 15.79 10.15 -5.38
N ASP A 153 15.64 9.05 -4.61
CA ASP A 153 16.25 7.77 -4.95
C ASP A 153 15.49 6.60 -4.28
N GLY A 154 15.29 5.52 -5.03
CA GLY A 154 14.63 4.30 -4.55
C GLY A 154 15.34 3.61 -3.38
N ARG A 155 16.59 3.87 -3.12
CA ARG A 155 17.38 3.30 -2.02
C ARG A 155 17.14 3.97 -0.67
N VAL A 156 16.51 5.16 -0.62
CA VAL A 156 16.21 5.84 0.67
C VAL A 156 15.10 5.07 1.39
N ASP A 157 15.31 4.54 2.56
CA ASP A 157 14.34 3.74 3.34
C ASP A 157 13.54 4.60 4.33
N GLY A 158 14.20 5.34 5.18
CA GLY A 158 13.58 6.17 6.19
C GLY A 158 14.21 7.55 6.29
N ILE A 159 13.42 8.52 6.76
CA ILE A 159 13.87 9.90 6.87
C ILE A 159 13.41 10.51 8.19
N LYS A 160 14.31 11.23 8.83
CA LYS A 160 14.01 12.05 9.99
C LYS A 160 14.50 13.47 9.75
N VAL A 161 13.59 14.43 9.79
CA VAL A 161 13.89 15.87 9.69
C VAL A 161 13.84 16.49 11.07
N ARG A 162 14.84 17.27 11.43
CA ARG A 162 14.92 18.01 12.69
C ARG A 162 15.47 19.41 12.43
N SER A 163 14.89 20.41 13.07
CA SER A 163 15.48 21.73 13.16
C SER A 163 16.33 21.84 14.44
N GLU A 164 17.40 22.59 14.37
CA GLU A 164 18.20 22.92 15.55
C GLU A 164 17.50 23.99 16.40
N GLN A 165 17.43 23.79 17.71
CA GLN A 165 16.64 24.67 18.59
C GLN A 165 17.15 26.11 18.61
N ASP A 166 18.46 26.30 18.60
CA ASP A 166 19.09 27.63 18.66
C ASP A 166 19.25 28.27 17.25
N SER A 167 19.12 27.47 16.21
CA SER A 167 19.28 27.88 14.81
C SER A 167 18.21 27.20 13.93
N PRO A 168 16.91 27.59 14.02
CA PRO A 168 15.80 26.87 13.40
C PRO A 168 15.88 26.74 11.87
N TYR A 169 16.71 27.56 11.22
CA TYR A 169 16.96 27.50 9.78
C TYR A 169 17.97 26.40 9.38
N LEU A 170 18.70 25.83 10.34
CA LEU A 170 19.54 24.67 10.12
C LEU A 170 18.72 23.41 10.32
N LEU A 171 18.61 22.63 9.25
CA LEU A 171 17.82 21.40 9.25
C LEU A 171 18.73 20.20 9.08
N ASP A 172 18.68 19.28 10.03
CA ASP A 172 19.28 17.95 9.90
C ASP A 172 18.28 16.99 9.28
N VAL A 173 18.61 16.50 8.10
CA VAL A 173 17.85 15.48 7.37
C VAL A 173 18.63 14.16 7.46
N VAL A 174 18.23 13.29 8.37
CA VAL A 174 18.89 12.00 8.57
C VAL A 174 18.17 10.94 7.75
N ILE A 175 18.90 10.23 6.89
CA ILE A 175 18.37 9.20 6.00
C ILE A 175 18.91 7.81 6.37
N THR A 176 18.08 6.79 6.11
CA THR A 176 18.48 5.37 6.10
C THR A 176 18.42 4.82 4.68
N GLN A 177 19.20 3.77 4.41
CA GLN A 177 19.27 3.12 3.10
C GLN A 177 18.78 1.68 3.19
N VAL A 178 17.96 1.27 2.21
CA VAL A 178 17.53 -0.12 2.01
C VAL A 178 18.77 -0.98 1.72
N ASP A 179 18.75 -2.23 2.20
CA ASP A 179 19.77 -3.25 1.93
C ASP A 179 21.21 -2.87 2.35
N SER A 180 21.34 -1.86 3.20
CA SER A 180 22.65 -1.50 3.78
C SER A 180 22.85 -2.16 5.15
N VAL A 181 24.11 -2.40 5.49
CA VAL A 181 24.47 -2.90 6.83
C VAL A 181 24.10 -1.84 7.86
N ASN A 182 23.20 -2.19 8.79
CA ASN A 182 22.72 -1.30 9.85
C ASN A 182 21.91 -0.07 9.36
N GLY A 183 21.38 -0.08 8.14
CA GLY A 183 20.56 1.03 7.60
C GLY A 183 21.36 2.31 7.32
N GLN A 184 22.69 2.27 7.28
CA GLN A 184 23.51 3.44 7.00
C GLN A 184 23.49 3.79 5.51
N ALA A 185 23.26 5.07 5.20
CA ALA A 185 23.28 5.56 3.84
C ALA A 185 24.72 5.76 3.35
N SER A 186 24.96 5.39 2.08
CA SER A 186 26.24 5.66 1.42
C SER A 186 26.45 7.15 1.18
N GLU A 187 27.68 7.59 1.05
CA GLU A 187 28.02 9.01 0.73
C GLU A 187 27.42 9.43 -0.62
N GLU A 188 27.36 8.52 -1.58
CA GLU A 188 26.72 8.76 -2.87
C GLU A 188 25.23 9.05 -2.68
N LEU A 189 24.50 8.23 -1.92
CA LEU A 189 23.09 8.44 -1.66
C LEU A 189 22.82 9.75 -0.89
N VAL A 190 23.65 10.06 0.11
CA VAL A 190 23.59 11.33 0.84
C VAL A 190 23.75 12.51 -0.12
N SER A 191 24.67 12.43 -1.07
CA SER A 191 24.90 13.49 -2.09
C SER A 191 23.71 13.64 -3.03
N ILE A 192 23.10 12.54 -3.48
CA ILE A 192 21.89 12.56 -4.34
C ILE A 192 20.72 13.23 -3.62
N VAL A 193 20.46 12.84 -2.38
CA VAL A 193 19.36 13.42 -1.58
C VAL A 193 19.64 14.90 -1.26
N GLN A 194 20.90 15.27 -0.94
CA GLN A 194 21.27 16.65 -0.72
C GLN A 194 21.00 17.52 -1.96
N ALA A 195 21.38 17.04 -3.14
CA ALA A 195 21.13 17.74 -4.40
C ALA A 195 19.62 17.87 -4.71
N ALA A 196 18.80 16.91 -4.29
CA ALA A 196 17.35 16.96 -4.45
C ALA A 196 16.65 17.96 -3.50
N LEU A 197 17.23 18.23 -2.33
CA LEU A 197 16.67 19.15 -1.33
C LEU A 197 17.17 20.60 -1.49
N ASP A 198 18.19 20.85 -2.29
CA ASP A 198 18.84 22.17 -2.42
C ASP A 198 18.09 23.19 -3.33
N PRO A 199 17.30 22.78 -4.34
CA PRO A 199 16.64 23.72 -5.26
C PRO A 199 15.66 24.66 -4.55
N ASP A 200 15.57 25.92 -5.02
CA ASP A 200 14.71 26.96 -4.45
C ASP A 200 13.21 26.66 -4.47
N HIS A 201 12.76 25.78 -5.35
CA HIS A 201 11.35 25.34 -5.39
C HIS A 201 11.02 24.23 -4.38
N VAL A 202 12.03 23.65 -3.73
CA VAL A 202 11.89 22.58 -2.73
C VAL A 202 11.91 23.14 -1.32
N ARG A 203 12.77 24.13 -1.06
CA ARG A 203 13.01 24.67 0.28
C ARG A 203 12.70 26.16 0.39
N PRO A 204 12.29 26.66 1.56
CA PRO A 204 12.30 28.10 1.85
C PRO A 204 13.69 28.70 1.72
N ILE A 205 13.75 29.98 1.36
CA ILE A 205 15.01 30.73 1.14
C ILE A 205 15.93 30.67 2.38
N CYS A 206 15.35 30.70 3.57
CA CYS A 206 16.10 30.70 4.83
C CYS A 206 16.61 29.32 5.26
N ASP A 207 15.95 28.25 4.82
CA ASP A 207 16.29 26.90 5.24
C ASP A 207 17.63 26.41 4.67
N ARG A 208 18.39 25.72 5.51
CA ARG A 208 19.67 25.12 5.13
C ARG A 208 19.64 23.63 5.51
N PRO A 209 19.04 22.77 4.68
CA PRO A 209 19.00 21.35 4.91
C PRO A 209 20.41 20.73 4.75
N THR A 210 20.82 19.95 5.71
CA THR A 210 22.06 19.15 5.66
C THR A 210 21.68 17.67 5.76
N VAL A 211 21.95 16.91 4.72
CA VAL A 211 21.64 15.47 4.67
C VAL A 211 22.78 14.69 5.35
N LYS A 212 22.41 13.77 6.23
CA LYS A 212 23.34 12.93 6.99
C LYS A 212 22.89 11.47 6.95
N SER A 213 23.84 10.55 6.97
CA SER A 213 23.54 9.14 7.19
C SER A 213 23.11 8.90 8.64
N SER A 214 22.22 7.93 8.84
CA SER A 214 21.90 7.41 10.18
C SER A 214 23.15 6.79 10.84
N LEU A 215 23.20 6.85 12.17
CA LEU A 215 24.22 6.17 12.97
C LEU A 215 23.60 4.94 13.64
N ALA A 216 24.20 3.78 13.43
CA ALA A 216 23.79 2.57 14.10
C ALA A 216 24.25 2.59 15.56
N THR A 217 23.31 2.36 16.48
CA THR A 217 23.62 2.16 17.90
C THR A 217 23.32 0.70 18.26
N ASN A 218 24.34 -0.04 18.64
CA ASN A 218 24.18 -1.42 19.09
C ASN A 218 23.71 -1.42 20.55
N TYR A 219 22.70 -2.23 20.85
CA TYR A 219 22.24 -2.50 22.22
C TYR A 219 22.00 -3.99 22.42
N GLN A 220 22.13 -4.43 23.66
CA GLN A 220 21.85 -5.80 24.06
C GLN A 220 20.65 -5.84 24.99
N ILE A 221 19.74 -6.77 24.76
CA ILE A 221 18.60 -7.01 25.64
C ILE A 221 18.88 -8.29 26.41
N GLU A 222 18.99 -8.19 27.76
CA GLU A 222 19.03 -9.34 28.66
C GLU A 222 17.67 -9.49 29.32
N ALA A 223 17.04 -10.64 29.14
CA ALA A 223 15.75 -10.96 29.74
C ALA A 223 15.82 -12.27 30.53
N VAL A 224 15.30 -12.27 31.74
CA VAL A 224 15.14 -13.48 32.56
C VAL A 224 13.66 -13.88 32.56
N LEU A 225 13.37 -15.05 32.01
CA LEU A 225 12.04 -15.66 32.05
C LEU A 225 11.91 -16.47 33.34
N TYR A 226 10.99 -16.08 34.22
CA TYR A 226 10.57 -16.89 35.35
C TYR A 226 9.43 -17.79 34.91
N VAL A 227 9.64 -19.11 34.94
CA VAL A 227 8.64 -20.17 34.65
C VAL A 227 8.01 -20.61 35.94
#